data_0ef8a6e577b36b3532bba635b732b3b2
#
_entry.id   0ef8a6e577b36b3532bba635b732b3b2
#
_cell.length_a   1.000
_cell.length_b   1.000
_cell.length_c   1.000
_cell.angle_alpha   90.00
_cell.angle_beta   90.00
_cell.angle_gamma   90.00
#
_symmetry.space_group_name_H-M   'P 1'
#
loop_
_entity.id
_entity.type
_entity.pdbx_description
1 polymer ?
#
loop_
_entity_poly.entity_id
_entity_poly.type
_entity_poly.pdbx_seq_one_letter_code
_entity_poly.pdbx_strand_id
1 'polypeptide(L)'
;MKTVLDAGFISDTAMVNGASLHYLRGGEGPPLILVYGFPQDWSEYHAIMPDLAKQFTVIAVDLRGIGESTVQSGGYDAANMAEDIYQLASTLGLKDLYVVGHDLGGMVAYAFVRRYPELLAGAMILDQVIPGIDGWEQVQNSQPYGIFTLCSFPSFPRS
;
A
#
# COMPACT_ATOMS: atom_id res chain seq x y z
N MET A 1 -16.43 20.30 -6.33
CA MET A 1 -15.57 19.11 -6.54
C MET A 1 -16.43 17.89 -6.21
N LYS A 2 -16.70 16.99 -7.17
CA LYS A 2 -17.40 15.74 -6.82
C LYS A 2 -16.51 14.96 -5.89
N THR A 3 -17.06 14.50 -4.78
CA THR A 3 -16.32 13.60 -3.89
C THR A 3 -16.12 12.24 -4.58
N VAL A 4 -15.12 11.47 -4.15
CA VAL A 4 -14.87 10.11 -4.67
C VAL A 4 -16.10 9.23 -4.45
N LEU A 5 -16.82 9.44 -3.34
CA LEU A 5 -18.10 8.75 -3.06
C LEU A 5 -19.18 9.07 -4.08
N ASP A 6 -19.29 10.33 -4.56
CA ASP A 6 -20.20 10.71 -5.64
C ASP A 6 -19.83 10.03 -6.98
N ALA A 7 -18.59 9.57 -7.12
CA ALA A 7 -18.11 8.80 -8.26
C ALA A 7 -18.37 7.28 -8.14
N GLY A 8 -19.14 6.84 -7.14
CA GLY A 8 -19.55 5.45 -6.96
C GLY A 8 -18.58 4.60 -6.14
N PHE A 9 -17.61 5.21 -5.44
CA PHE A 9 -16.79 4.48 -4.49
C PHE A 9 -17.54 4.22 -3.18
N ILE A 10 -17.30 3.05 -2.61
CA ILE A 10 -17.83 2.63 -1.32
C ILE A 10 -16.68 2.65 -0.33
N SER A 11 -16.90 3.25 0.85
CA SER A 11 -16.03 3.19 2.01
C SER A 11 -16.44 1.98 2.85
N ASP A 12 -15.47 1.14 3.21
CA ASP A 12 -15.71 -0.07 4.00
C ASP A 12 -14.48 -0.41 4.85
N THR A 13 -14.61 -1.40 5.73
CA THR A 13 -13.54 -1.89 6.58
C THR A 13 -13.43 -3.42 6.54
N ALA A 14 -12.21 -3.93 6.72
CA ALA A 14 -11.96 -5.36 6.84
C ALA A 14 -11.06 -5.65 8.05
N MET A 15 -11.42 -6.70 8.80
CA MET A 15 -10.57 -7.22 9.88
C MET A 15 -9.50 -8.11 9.27
N VAL A 16 -8.25 -7.66 9.30
CA VAL A 16 -7.10 -8.35 8.72
C VAL A 16 -5.90 -8.24 9.65
N ASN A 17 -5.13 -9.30 9.82
CA ASN A 17 -3.88 -9.30 10.57
C ASN A 17 -3.94 -8.57 11.92
N GLY A 18 -5.05 -8.73 12.63
CA GLY A 18 -5.30 -8.11 13.94
C GLY A 18 -5.66 -6.62 13.91
N ALA A 19 -5.82 -6.01 12.74
CA ALA A 19 -6.24 -4.62 12.58
C ALA A 19 -7.54 -4.53 11.77
N SER A 20 -8.34 -3.50 12.01
CA SER A 20 -9.42 -3.10 11.09
C SER A 20 -8.83 -2.11 10.09
N LEU A 21 -8.69 -2.53 8.85
CA LEU A 21 -8.26 -1.64 7.77
C LEU A 21 -9.47 -1.02 7.07
N HIS A 22 -9.43 0.29 6.93
CA HIS A 22 -10.33 1.05 6.09
C HIS A 22 -9.85 1.07 4.64
N TYR A 23 -10.78 1.02 3.71
CA TYR A 23 -10.48 1.17 2.28
C TYR A 23 -11.67 1.75 1.52
N LEU A 24 -11.37 2.41 0.41
CA LEU A 24 -12.37 2.78 -0.59
C LEU A 24 -12.27 1.83 -1.77
N ARG A 25 -13.43 1.36 -2.27
CA ARG A 25 -13.50 0.49 -3.43
C ARG A 25 -14.48 1.04 -4.47
N GLY A 26 -14.07 1.05 -5.75
CA GLY A 26 -14.96 1.46 -6.85
C GLY A 26 -14.44 1.02 -8.20
N GLY A 27 -15.31 1.09 -9.22
CA GLY A 27 -15.01 0.65 -10.57
C GLY A 27 -15.16 -0.84 -10.81
N GLU A 28 -14.92 -1.25 -12.06
CA GLU A 28 -14.98 -2.65 -12.50
C GLU A 28 -13.78 -2.96 -13.39
N GLY A 29 -13.23 -4.17 -13.25
CA GLY A 29 -12.07 -4.64 -14.01
C GLY A 29 -11.02 -5.29 -13.12
N PRO A 30 -9.77 -5.48 -13.60
CA PRO A 30 -8.69 -6.03 -12.81
C PRO A 30 -8.48 -5.25 -11.51
N PRO A 31 -8.21 -5.93 -10.38
CA PRO A 31 -7.99 -5.25 -9.10
C PRO A 31 -6.73 -4.37 -9.12
N LEU A 32 -6.84 -3.15 -8.58
CA LEU A 32 -5.74 -2.21 -8.43
C LEU A 32 -5.73 -1.68 -7.00
N ILE A 33 -4.72 -2.08 -6.22
CA ILE A 33 -4.53 -1.58 -4.85
C ILE A 33 -3.59 -0.38 -4.88
N LEU A 34 -4.03 0.72 -4.26
CA LEU A 34 -3.28 1.97 -4.12
C LEU A 34 -2.85 2.15 -2.67
N VAL A 35 -1.54 2.33 -2.46
CA VAL A 35 -0.92 2.50 -1.13
C VAL A 35 -0.13 3.80 -1.13
N TYR A 36 -0.56 4.74 -0.32
CA TYR A 36 -0.08 6.14 -0.26
C TYR A 36 1.27 6.29 0.45
N GLY A 37 1.83 7.50 0.33
CA GLY A 37 3.02 7.97 1.02
C GLY A 37 2.75 8.69 2.34
N PHE A 38 3.72 8.67 3.25
CA PHE A 38 3.63 9.40 4.52
C PHE A 38 3.75 10.93 4.31
N PRO A 39 2.97 11.76 5.01
CA PRO A 39 1.97 11.46 6.06
C PRO A 39 0.52 11.46 5.56
N GLN A 40 0.27 11.02 4.36
CA GLN A 40 -1.05 11.05 3.72
C GLN A 40 -1.91 9.83 4.12
N ASP A 41 -3.05 9.70 3.48
CA ASP A 41 -4.00 8.61 3.57
C ASP A 41 -4.51 8.25 2.16
N TRP A 42 -5.55 7.43 2.04
CA TRP A 42 -6.14 7.07 0.75
C TRP A 42 -6.42 8.28 -0.16
N SER A 43 -6.65 9.45 0.41
CA SER A 43 -7.03 10.66 -0.35
C SER A 43 -5.91 11.22 -1.24
N GLU A 44 -4.67 10.75 -1.07
CA GLU A 44 -3.58 11.06 -2.00
C GLU A 44 -3.99 10.82 -3.45
N TYR A 45 -4.73 9.74 -3.68
CA TYR A 45 -5.14 9.32 -5.02
C TYR A 45 -6.51 9.84 -5.45
N HIS A 46 -7.20 10.63 -4.60
CA HIS A 46 -8.60 11.04 -4.84
C HIS A 46 -8.87 11.64 -6.22
N ALA A 47 -7.90 12.38 -6.77
CA ALA A 47 -8.05 13.07 -8.05
C ALA A 47 -8.03 12.11 -9.26
N ILE A 48 -7.31 11.00 -9.16
CA ILE A 48 -7.14 10.04 -10.27
C ILE A 48 -8.01 8.80 -10.13
N MET A 49 -8.50 8.50 -8.94
CA MET A 49 -9.32 7.31 -8.67
C MET A 49 -10.54 7.19 -9.59
N PRO A 50 -11.32 8.26 -9.89
CA PRO A 50 -12.47 8.15 -10.81
C PRO A 50 -12.09 7.80 -12.24
N ASP A 51 -10.89 8.19 -12.69
CA ASP A 51 -10.40 7.83 -14.02
C ASP A 51 -9.87 6.39 -14.05
N LEU A 52 -9.14 5.96 -13.03
CA LEU A 52 -8.69 4.58 -12.87
C LEU A 52 -9.88 3.61 -12.78
N ALA A 53 -10.95 3.98 -12.10
CA ALA A 53 -12.15 3.17 -11.93
C ALA A 53 -12.90 2.88 -13.24
N LYS A 54 -12.57 3.56 -14.33
CA LYS A 54 -13.11 3.24 -15.67
C LYS A 54 -12.52 1.95 -16.25
N GLN A 55 -11.39 1.47 -15.71
CA GLN A 55 -10.66 0.32 -16.24
C GLN A 55 -10.29 -0.71 -15.18
N PHE A 56 -10.33 -0.34 -13.90
CA PHE A 56 -9.91 -1.16 -12.77
C PHE A 56 -10.98 -1.20 -11.68
N THR A 57 -10.98 -2.28 -10.90
CA THR A 57 -11.55 -2.26 -9.55
C THR A 57 -10.50 -1.65 -8.65
N VAL A 58 -10.63 -0.36 -8.34
CA VAL A 58 -9.68 0.40 -7.52
C VAL A 58 -9.97 0.17 -6.05
N ILE A 59 -8.92 -0.13 -5.28
CA ILE A 59 -8.97 -0.26 -3.82
C ILE A 59 -7.90 0.68 -3.24
N ALA A 60 -8.30 1.81 -2.68
CA ALA A 60 -7.40 2.74 -1.98
C ALA A 60 -7.48 2.46 -0.49
N VAL A 61 -6.35 2.09 0.12
CA VAL A 61 -6.29 1.53 1.48
C VAL A 61 -5.71 2.56 2.43
N ASP A 62 -6.29 2.68 3.62
CA ASP A 62 -5.61 3.28 4.76
C ASP A 62 -4.76 2.22 5.47
N LEU A 63 -3.46 2.46 5.55
CA LEU A 63 -2.57 1.57 6.31
C LEU A 63 -2.91 1.61 7.81
N ARG A 64 -2.53 0.55 8.54
CA ARG A 64 -2.75 0.50 10.00
C ARG A 64 -2.28 1.77 10.70
N GLY A 65 -3.12 2.31 11.58
CA GLY A 65 -2.84 3.51 12.36
C GLY A 65 -2.97 4.85 11.64
N ILE A 66 -3.41 4.85 10.38
CA ILE A 66 -3.62 6.05 9.58
C ILE A 66 -5.06 6.10 9.08
N GLY A 67 -5.56 7.30 8.81
CA GLY A 67 -6.93 7.52 8.32
C GLY A 67 -7.98 6.94 9.26
N GLU A 68 -8.85 6.10 8.72
CA GLU A 68 -9.90 5.43 9.47
C GLU A 68 -9.50 4.00 9.92
N SER A 69 -8.27 3.56 9.63
CA SER A 69 -7.74 2.27 10.09
C SER A 69 -7.35 2.29 11.56
N THR A 70 -7.53 1.16 12.26
CA THR A 70 -7.24 1.10 13.70
C THR A 70 -5.76 1.21 14.03
N VAL A 71 -5.48 1.99 15.08
CA VAL A 71 -4.14 2.07 15.68
C VAL A 71 -3.82 0.77 16.39
N GLN A 72 -2.62 0.25 16.19
CA GLN A 72 -2.10 -0.96 16.81
C GLN A 72 -0.92 -0.64 17.72
N SER A 73 -0.59 -1.53 18.65
CA SER A 73 0.59 -1.38 19.53
C SER A 73 1.92 -1.65 18.82
N GLY A 74 1.89 -2.11 17.56
CA GLY A 74 3.09 -2.44 16.77
C GLY A 74 2.75 -2.94 15.37
N GLY A 75 3.75 -3.51 14.68
CA GLY A 75 3.60 -4.07 13.34
C GLY A 75 3.55 -3.01 12.25
N TYR A 76 4.24 -1.89 12.46
CA TYR A 76 4.33 -0.79 11.49
C TYR A 76 5.50 -0.94 10.52
N ASP A 77 6.13 -2.11 10.49
CA ASP A 77 7.12 -2.42 9.47
C ASP A 77 6.46 -2.80 8.13
N ALA A 78 7.19 -2.57 7.04
CA ALA A 78 6.67 -2.78 5.69
C ALA A 78 6.24 -4.23 5.42
N ALA A 79 6.90 -5.21 6.04
CA ALA A 79 6.58 -6.63 5.85
C ALA A 79 5.24 -6.99 6.51
N ASN A 80 4.97 -6.44 7.69
CA ASN A 80 3.70 -6.66 8.38
C ASN A 80 2.56 -5.88 7.72
N MET A 81 2.80 -4.66 7.23
CA MET A 81 1.81 -3.91 6.45
C MET A 81 1.53 -4.58 5.09
N ALA A 82 2.51 -5.24 4.47
CA ALA A 82 2.29 -6.07 3.29
C ALA A 82 1.41 -7.30 3.59
N GLU A 83 1.55 -7.90 4.79
CA GLU A 83 0.64 -8.95 5.26
C GLU A 83 -0.79 -8.43 5.40
N ASP A 84 -1.00 -7.20 5.88
CA ASP A 84 -2.33 -6.58 5.93
C ASP A 84 -2.97 -6.51 4.54
N ILE A 85 -2.20 -6.02 3.55
CA ILE A 85 -2.65 -5.94 2.15
C ILE A 85 -2.96 -7.33 1.59
N TYR A 86 -2.13 -8.33 1.90
CA TYR A 86 -2.36 -9.71 1.48
C TYR A 86 -3.69 -10.26 2.05
N GLN A 87 -3.92 -10.09 3.34
CA GLN A 87 -5.14 -10.55 3.98
C GLN A 87 -6.37 -9.77 3.50
N LEU A 88 -6.23 -8.47 3.23
CA LEU A 88 -7.28 -7.68 2.60
C LEU A 88 -7.61 -8.22 1.20
N ALA A 89 -6.59 -8.44 0.36
CA ALA A 89 -6.77 -9.02 -0.97
C ALA A 89 -7.47 -10.38 -0.91
N SER A 90 -7.06 -11.24 0.04
CA SER A 90 -7.67 -12.55 0.26
C SER A 90 -9.13 -12.45 0.71
N THR A 91 -9.43 -11.55 1.66
CA THR A 91 -10.79 -11.31 2.16
C THR A 91 -11.71 -10.80 1.06
N LEU A 92 -11.20 -9.96 0.16
CA LEU A 92 -11.95 -9.43 -0.98
C LEU A 92 -11.97 -10.39 -2.20
N GLY A 93 -11.30 -11.54 -2.11
CA GLY A 93 -11.23 -12.53 -3.19
C GLY A 93 -10.47 -12.07 -4.42
N LEU A 94 -9.49 -11.14 -4.26
CA LEU A 94 -8.74 -10.57 -5.36
C LEU A 94 -7.69 -11.55 -5.87
N LYS A 95 -7.50 -11.58 -7.19
CA LYS A 95 -6.48 -12.36 -7.90
C LYS A 95 -5.96 -11.54 -9.07
N ASP A 96 -4.76 -11.86 -9.54
CA ASP A 96 -4.12 -11.18 -10.66
C ASP A 96 -4.19 -9.65 -10.49
N LEU A 97 -3.84 -9.17 -9.29
CA LEU A 97 -3.98 -7.77 -8.91
C LEU A 97 -2.75 -6.94 -9.30
N TYR A 98 -2.99 -5.66 -9.47
CA TYR A 98 -1.96 -4.64 -9.55
C TYR A 98 -1.80 -3.96 -8.20
N VAL A 99 -0.56 -3.62 -7.83
CA VAL A 99 -0.27 -2.79 -6.66
C VAL A 99 0.53 -1.56 -7.06
N VAL A 100 0.11 -0.41 -6.60
CA VAL A 100 0.83 0.87 -6.75
C VAL A 100 1.13 1.40 -5.36
N GLY A 101 2.41 1.67 -5.09
CA GLY A 101 2.85 2.24 -3.83
C GLY A 101 3.71 3.47 -4.06
N HIS A 102 3.45 4.52 -3.31
CA HIS A 102 4.22 5.76 -3.31
C HIS A 102 4.90 5.95 -1.96
N ASP A 103 6.18 6.37 -1.92
CA ASP A 103 6.94 6.63 -0.69
C ASP A 103 6.85 5.47 0.32
N LEU A 104 6.25 5.65 1.51
CA LEU A 104 5.99 4.57 2.48
C LEU A 104 5.22 3.41 1.84
N GLY A 105 4.19 3.72 1.05
CA GLY A 105 3.44 2.72 0.29
C GLY A 105 4.29 1.97 -0.72
N GLY A 106 5.33 2.60 -1.25
CA GLY A 106 6.33 1.96 -2.12
C GLY A 106 7.12 0.88 -1.39
N MET A 107 7.46 1.10 -0.12
CA MET A 107 8.11 0.09 0.74
C MET A 107 7.17 -1.10 1.00
N VAL A 108 5.90 -0.81 1.28
CA VAL A 108 4.86 -1.84 1.50
C VAL A 108 4.63 -2.65 0.21
N ALA A 109 4.49 -1.96 -0.93
CA ALA A 109 4.33 -2.60 -2.23
C ALA A 109 5.53 -3.48 -2.59
N TYR A 110 6.76 -3.03 -2.33
CA TYR A 110 7.96 -3.84 -2.53
C TYR A 110 7.96 -5.10 -1.65
N ALA A 111 7.64 -4.95 -0.36
CA ALA A 111 7.53 -6.10 0.54
C ALA A 111 6.44 -7.09 0.08
N PHE A 112 5.31 -6.57 -0.45
CA PHE A 112 4.23 -7.37 -1.00
C PHE A 112 4.69 -8.16 -2.24
N VAL A 113 5.33 -7.48 -3.21
CA VAL A 113 5.89 -8.13 -4.42
C VAL A 113 6.85 -9.26 -4.08
N ARG A 114 7.66 -9.09 -3.04
CA ARG A 114 8.63 -10.08 -2.60
C ARG A 114 8.01 -11.30 -1.92
N ARG A 115 6.89 -11.11 -1.22
CA ARG A 115 6.27 -12.17 -0.40
C ARG A 115 5.13 -12.90 -1.10
N TYR A 116 4.42 -12.22 -1.99
CA TYR A 116 3.18 -12.73 -2.61
C TYR A 116 3.17 -12.53 -4.14
N PRO A 117 4.25 -12.91 -4.84
CA PRO A 117 4.35 -12.68 -6.29
C PRO A 117 3.26 -13.40 -7.08
N GLU A 118 2.70 -14.48 -6.54
CA GLU A 118 1.66 -15.30 -7.17
C GLU A 118 0.29 -14.59 -7.27
N LEU A 119 0.08 -13.52 -6.51
CA LEU A 119 -1.14 -12.72 -6.58
C LEU A 119 -1.06 -11.58 -7.60
N LEU A 120 0.13 -11.30 -8.14
CA LEU A 120 0.39 -10.09 -8.89
C LEU A 120 0.26 -10.29 -10.40
N ALA A 121 -0.52 -9.40 -11.04
CA ALA A 121 -0.41 -9.11 -12.46
C ALA A 121 0.69 -8.06 -12.73
N GLY A 122 0.95 -7.15 -11.80
CA GLY A 122 2.01 -6.16 -11.91
C GLY A 122 2.12 -5.25 -10.68
N ALA A 123 3.23 -4.51 -10.61
CA ALA A 123 3.47 -3.57 -9.52
C ALA A 123 4.13 -2.28 -10.05
N MET A 124 3.80 -1.15 -9.43
CA MET A 124 4.45 0.14 -9.67
C MET A 124 4.87 0.73 -8.33
N ILE A 125 6.14 1.14 -8.24
CA ILE A 125 6.72 1.78 -7.07
C ILE A 125 7.16 3.17 -7.47
N LEU A 126 6.62 4.18 -6.77
CA LEU A 126 6.82 5.58 -7.07
C LEU A 126 7.62 6.24 -5.94
N ASP A 127 8.62 7.01 -6.33
CA ASP A 127 9.41 7.90 -5.45
C ASP A 127 9.90 7.23 -4.17
N GLN A 128 10.42 6.00 -4.31
CA GLN A 128 10.92 5.21 -3.19
C GLN A 128 12.28 4.59 -3.50
N VAL A 129 13.24 4.82 -2.61
CA VAL A 129 14.53 4.12 -2.63
C VAL A 129 14.40 2.77 -1.95
N ILE A 130 14.74 1.70 -2.68
CA ILE A 130 14.53 0.33 -2.21
C ILE A 130 15.85 -0.22 -1.67
N PRO A 131 15.87 -0.76 -0.42
CA PRO A 131 17.05 -1.38 0.17
C PRO A 131 17.63 -2.49 -0.70
N GLY A 132 18.95 -2.46 -0.93
CA GLY A 132 19.66 -3.46 -1.71
C GLY A 132 19.61 -3.26 -3.22
N ILE A 133 19.03 -2.16 -3.71
CA ILE A 133 19.13 -1.69 -5.10
C ILE A 133 20.15 -0.55 -5.13
N ASP A 134 20.82 -0.35 -6.28
CA ASP A 134 21.84 0.68 -6.48
C ASP A 134 21.38 2.05 -5.97
N GLY A 135 22.26 2.70 -5.20
CA GLY A 135 22.01 4.01 -4.59
C GLY A 135 21.51 3.97 -3.14
N TRP A 136 21.06 2.84 -2.61
CA TRP A 136 20.58 2.74 -1.23
C TRP A 136 21.62 3.15 -0.19
N GLU A 137 22.87 2.69 -0.32
CA GLU A 137 23.95 3.03 0.63
C GLU A 137 24.26 4.53 0.62
N GLN A 138 24.15 5.19 -0.52
CA GLN A 138 24.35 6.63 -0.64
C GLN A 138 23.26 7.41 0.08
N VAL A 139 21.99 6.99 -0.05
CA VAL A 139 20.86 7.58 0.65
C VAL A 139 20.97 7.35 2.15
N GLN A 140 21.31 6.15 2.58
CA GLN A 140 21.45 5.80 3.99
C GLN A 140 22.56 6.63 4.68
N ASN A 141 23.66 6.91 3.98
CA ASN A 141 24.77 7.70 4.47
C ASN A 141 24.54 9.22 4.37
N SER A 142 23.63 9.68 3.53
CA SER A 142 23.36 11.11 3.29
C SER A 142 22.25 11.70 4.17
N GLN A 143 21.48 10.87 4.88
CA GLN A 143 20.34 11.32 5.67
C GLN A 143 20.74 11.64 7.11
N PRO A 144 20.74 12.93 7.52
CA PRO A 144 20.96 13.31 8.92
C PRO A 144 19.72 13.14 9.82
N TYR A 145 18.57 12.74 9.25
CA TYR A 145 17.30 12.67 10.00
C TYR A 145 16.56 11.36 9.76
N GLY A 146 16.29 10.65 10.86
CA GLY A 146 15.78 9.29 10.99
C GLY A 146 14.35 8.99 10.51
N ILE A 147 13.88 9.54 9.39
CA ILE A 147 12.58 9.15 8.81
C ILE A 147 12.58 7.67 8.42
N PHE A 148 13.74 7.13 8.02
CA PHE A 148 13.87 5.71 7.66
C PHE A 148 13.99 4.76 8.86
N THR A 149 14.08 5.26 10.09
CA THR A 149 14.14 4.41 11.29
C THR A 149 12.78 3.78 11.62
N LEU A 150 11.67 4.31 11.07
CA LEU A 150 10.32 3.77 11.26
C LEU A 150 10.05 2.48 10.46
N CYS A 151 10.85 2.19 9.45
CA CYS A 151 10.71 0.99 8.62
C CYS A 151 11.95 0.10 8.74
N SER A 152 12.05 -0.66 9.84
CA SER A 152 13.03 -1.73 9.97
C SER A 152 12.71 -2.84 8.98
N PHE A 153 13.48 -2.93 7.89
CA PHE A 153 13.43 -4.12 7.05
C PHE A 153 14.18 -5.24 7.75
N PRO A 154 13.55 -6.41 7.97
CA PRO A 154 14.32 -7.58 8.33
C PRO A 154 15.34 -7.84 7.21
N SER A 155 16.59 -8.13 7.59
CA SER A 155 17.64 -8.52 6.64
C SER A 155 17.16 -9.73 5.83
N PHE A 156 16.88 -9.53 4.55
CA PHE A 156 16.54 -10.63 3.65
C PHE A 156 17.81 -11.47 3.42
N PRO A 157 17.74 -12.80 3.56
CA PRO A 157 18.86 -13.65 3.20
C PRO A 157 19.17 -13.46 1.71
N ARG A 158 20.42 -13.18 1.39
CA ARG A 158 20.92 -13.18 0.00
C ARG A 158 20.88 -14.63 -0.47
N SER A 159 20.08 -14.89 -1.48
CA SER A 159 20.07 -16.15 -2.22
C SER A 159 21.28 -16.22 -3.11
#